data_b00d5931600cdd88c79b1ca6051f5e00
#
_entry.id   b00d5931600cdd88c79b1ca6051f5e00
#
_cell.length_a   1.000
_cell.length_b   1.000
_cell.length_c   1.000
_cell.angle_alpha   90.00
_cell.angle_beta   90.00
_cell.angle_gamma   90.00
#
_symmetry.space_group_name_H-M   'P 1'
#
loop_
_entity.id
_entity.type
_entity.pdbx_description
1 polymer ?
#
loop_
_entity_poly.entity_id
_entity_poly.type
_entity_poly.pdbx_seq_one_letter_code
_entity_poly.pdbx_strand_id
1 'polypeptide(L)'
;MSQFITVLQFDDIFPDELKLQPAEYLKKISPKNLLQLVGFCNTTPLPNHHNFFSNEKTRNEIQRRVNLSNRRRDLHASRAETISPFSVLKIAEIIFSDPEILKKDKVIISDDEELDLFKAFLVINGEYDTFEHNLDQNGNEGFINFVILQSFQLSELSLHQDDLAEFGKLMYVTIYKVEELLRFLNANHLLPIKYKLLQSFNVKSEEQLLYEMKYLFGLLTSGKMKNRFIYDLNAIEKLDLLENLTLQQISEDEDFTELKKYPIYRIDETSISVINYHYAIDLFYRSAKFRLKDIYNAEKDYVKRFGDFFSYYNKSFSEEFLMKNLLDSIFEKKYYKKKKEFQIEQDNEPDYYVRYNNAIYLFENKDVLISKGIKASRSIEPILDFLKLKFFLNKKKKIGIQQLIFSIKQIVENEFLFDDEVNKKQNFEIFPVLIVHDRIFQAPGINYILNNWFREELRKSLGSNYNKNRIHNLTLIDIDTLITWEPHIKNKISSFKKLLVNHSDKIVKTKFNHRSINEFTDKINKLLTPISLRATPFFVDKKKFLEKFETLRNKKQQ
;
A
#
# COMPACT_ATOMS: atom_id res chain seq x y z
N MET A 1 -10.46 -7.09 -3.88
CA MET A 1 -11.70 -6.33 -3.59
C MET A 1 -11.61 -5.84 -2.17
N SER A 2 -11.75 -4.55 -1.92
CA SER A 2 -11.92 -4.04 -0.54
C SER A 2 -13.27 -4.54 -0.03
N GLN A 3 -13.27 -5.63 0.71
CA GLN A 3 -14.46 -6.06 1.41
C GLN A 3 -14.49 -5.34 2.75
N PHE A 4 -15.58 -4.65 3.04
CA PHE A 4 -15.88 -4.27 4.41
C PHE A 4 -16.11 -5.58 5.16
N ILE A 5 -15.24 -5.89 6.09
CA ILE A 5 -15.27 -7.11 6.87
C ILE A 5 -15.94 -6.76 8.18
N THR A 6 -17.02 -7.45 8.50
CA THR A 6 -17.56 -7.42 9.85
C THR A 6 -16.73 -8.38 10.69
N VAL A 7 -16.15 -7.88 11.77
CA VAL A 7 -15.37 -8.70 12.69
C VAL A 7 -16.20 -9.09 13.92
N LEU A 8 -15.95 -10.28 14.44
CA LEU A 8 -16.52 -10.75 15.71
C LEU A 8 -15.84 -10.03 16.86
N GLN A 9 -16.60 -9.60 17.85
CA GLN A 9 -16.12 -8.94 19.06
C GLN A 9 -16.35 -9.82 20.29
N PHE A 10 -15.66 -9.52 21.39
CA PHE A 10 -15.75 -10.31 22.63
C PHE A 10 -17.19 -10.41 23.15
N ASP A 11 -17.87 -9.27 23.26
CA ASP A 11 -19.22 -9.20 23.82
C ASP A 11 -20.28 -9.87 22.93
N ASP A 12 -19.97 -10.15 21.66
CA ASP A 12 -20.82 -10.92 20.77
C ASP A 12 -20.89 -12.40 21.12
N ILE A 13 -19.79 -12.94 21.64
CA ILE A 13 -19.57 -14.37 21.82
C ILE A 13 -19.57 -14.74 23.32
N PHE A 14 -19.06 -13.85 24.16
CA PHE A 14 -18.86 -14.03 25.59
C PHE A 14 -19.48 -12.90 26.44
N PRO A 15 -20.79 -12.57 26.25
CA PRO A 15 -21.40 -11.40 26.93
C PRO A 15 -21.43 -11.51 28.46
N ASP A 16 -21.40 -12.74 28.99
CA ASP A 16 -21.49 -13.01 30.44
C ASP A 16 -20.12 -13.30 31.07
N GLU A 17 -19.02 -13.22 30.31
CA GLU A 17 -17.66 -13.47 30.80
C GLU A 17 -16.89 -12.19 31.07
N LEU A 18 -15.98 -12.22 32.05
CA LEU A 18 -15.10 -11.11 32.33
C LEU A 18 -14.12 -10.92 31.14
N LYS A 19 -14.14 -9.74 30.57
CA LYS A 19 -13.25 -9.32 29.50
C LYS A 19 -11.90 -8.90 30.08
N LEU A 20 -10.85 -9.64 29.78
CA LEU A 20 -9.47 -9.31 30.16
C LEU A 20 -8.79 -8.50 29.05
N GLN A 21 -7.62 -7.91 29.36
CA GLN A 21 -6.77 -7.32 28.33
C GLN A 21 -6.16 -8.41 27.43
N PRO A 22 -5.90 -8.14 26.14
CA PRO A 22 -5.35 -9.15 25.22
C PRO A 22 -4.09 -9.82 25.75
N ALA A 23 -3.15 -9.05 26.33
CA ALA A 23 -1.92 -9.57 26.90
C ALA A 23 -2.14 -10.61 28.02
N GLU A 24 -3.22 -10.48 28.80
CA GLU A 24 -3.54 -11.41 29.89
C GLU A 24 -3.98 -12.78 29.37
N TYR A 25 -4.67 -12.81 28.21
CA TYR A 25 -4.97 -14.09 27.54
C TYR A 25 -3.69 -14.69 26.96
N LEU A 26 -2.86 -13.89 26.27
CA LEU A 26 -1.63 -14.37 25.62
C LEU A 26 -0.60 -14.90 26.63
N LYS A 27 -0.55 -14.36 27.85
CA LYS A 27 0.31 -14.88 28.93
C LYS A 27 -0.04 -16.31 29.37
N LYS A 28 -1.23 -16.80 29.05
CA LYS A 28 -1.67 -18.18 29.41
C LYS A 28 -1.23 -19.22 28.37
N ILE A 29 -0.70 -18.80 27.23
CA ILE A 29 -0.36 -19.65 26.08
C ILE A 29 1.15 -19.92 26.04
N SER A 30 1.56 -21.09 25.59
CA SER A 30 2.98 -21.42 25.46
C SER A 30 3.69 -20.51 24.44
N PRO A 31 4.94 -20.05 24.70
CA PRO A 31 5.69 -19.18 23.78
C PRO A 31 5.82 -19.77 22.38
N LYS A 32 6.09 -21.08 22.29
CA LYS A 32 6.23 -21.78 21.02
C LYS A 32 4.95 -21.73 20.20
N ASN A 33 3.80 -21.99 20.85
CA ASN A 33 2.49 -21.95 20.18
C ASN A 33 2.14 -20.53 19.73
N LEU A 34 2.42 -19.50 20.55
CA LEU A 34 2.22 -18.11 20.16
C LEU A 34 3.02 -17.74 18.90
N LEU A 35 4.30 -18.09 18.85
CA LEU A 35 5.14 -17.81 17.70
C LEU A 35 4.67 -18.56 16.44
N GLN A 36 4.21 -19.80 16.58
CA GLN A 36 3.60 -20.53 15.46
C GLN A 36 2.27 -19.91 15.01
N LEU A 37 1.46 -19.44 15.93
CA LEU A 37 0.16 -18.84 15.65
C LEU A 37 0.24 -17.53 14.87
N VAL A 38 1.24 -16.68 15.15
CA VAL A 38 1.49 -15.47 14.35
C VAL A 38 1.70 -15.85 12.87
N GLY A 39 2.52 -16.85 12.60
CA GLY A 39 2.75 -17.35 11.24
C GLY A 39 1.50 -18.00 10.63
N PHE A 40 0.76 -18.78 11.44
CA PHE A 40 -0.49 -19.43 11.01
C PHE A 40 -1.54 -18.41 10.54
N CYS A 41 -1.61 -17.24 11.16
CA CYS A 41 -2.51 -16.17 10.75
C CYS A 41 -2.21 -15.59 9.33
N ASN A 42 -1.08 -15.96 8.72
CA ASN A 42 -0.79 -15.63 7.32
C ASN A 42 -1.22 -16.71 6.32
N THR A 43 -1.85 -17.81 6.79
CA THR A 43 -2.35 -18.86 5.91
C THR A 43 -3.57 -18.41 5.10
N THR A 44 -3.79 -19.04 3.96
CA THR A 44 -4.89 -18.69 3.04
C THR A 44 -5.86 -19.88 2.90
N PRO A 45 -7.16 -19.70 3.09
CA PRO A 45 -7.83 -18.49 3.60
C PRO A 45 -7.47 -18.20 5.08
N LEU A 46 -7.67 -16.96 5.52
CA LEU A 46 -7.47 -16.62 6.93
C LEU A 46 -8.33 -17.53 7.82
N PRO A 47 -7.78 -18.02 8.96
CA PRO A 47 -8.54 -18.79 9.90
C PRO A 47 -9.76 -18.02 10.42
N ASN A 48 -10.88 -18.67 10.48
CA ASN A 48 -12.10 -18.12 11.08
C ASN A 48 -12.65 -19.07 12.16
N HIS A 49 -13.77 -18.74 12.76
CA HIS A 49 -14.37 -19.54 13.83
C HIS A 49 -14.67 -20.99 13.45
N HIS A 50 -14.81 -21.33 12.14
CA HIS A 50 -15.06 -22.71 11.69
C HIS A 50 -13.82 -23.61 11.77
N ASN A 51 -12.66 -23.05 11.48
CA ASN A 51 -11.39 -23.78 11.39
C ASN A 51 -10.32 -23.33 12.39
N PHE A 52 -10.72 -22.49 13.36
CA PHE A 52 -9.82 -21.97 14.38
C PHE A 52 -9.48 -23.02 15.46
N PHE A 53 -10.44 -23.88 15.82
CA PHE A 53 -10.30 -24.82 16.91
C PHE A 53 -10.01 -26.25 16.44
N SER A 54 -9.03 -26.90 17.03
CA SER A 54 -8.75 -28.33 16.87
C SER A 54 -9.81 -29.20 17.62
N ASN A 55 -10.21 -28.75 18.81
CA ASN A 55 -11.21 -29.43 19.62
C ASN A 55 -12.63 -29.26 19.05
N GLU A 56 -13.26 -30.36 18.69
CA GLU A 56 -14.60 -30.37 18.08
C GLU A 56 -15.68 -29.82 19.02
N LYS A 57 -15.61 -30.10 20.33
CA LYS A 57 -16.59 -29.62 21.31
C LYS A 57 -16.53 -28.10 21.42
N THR A 58 -15.33 -27.54 21.57
CA THR A 58 -15.09 -26.10 21.61
C THR A 58 -15.53 -25.44 20.29
N ARG A 59 -15.19 -26.03 19.16
CA ARG A 59 -15.60 -25.55 17.82
C ARG A 59 -17.12 -25.45 17.70
N ASN A 60 -17.84 -26.51 18.07
CA ASN A 60 -19.31 -26.57 17.97
C ASN A 60 -19.98 -25.53 18.89
N GLU A 61 -19.45 -25.35 20.10
CA GLU A 61 -19.99 -24.38 21.06
C GLU A 61 -19.78 -22.95 20.53
N ILE A 62 -18.57 -22.61 20.06
CA ILE A 62 -18.28 -21.29 19.48
C ILE A 62 -19.13 -21.05 18.24
N GLN A 63 -19.27 -22.06 17.36
CA GLN A 63 -20.13 -21.95 16.18
C GLN A 63 -21.58 -21.63 16.55
N ARG A 64 -22.10 -22.25 17.60
CA ARG A 64 -23.45 -21.98 18.10
C ARG A 64 -23.58 -20.52 18.57
N ARG A 65 -22.60 -20.00 19.33
CA ARG A 65 -22.57 -18.61 19.82
C ARG A 65 -22.48 -17.61 18.66
N VAL A 66 -21.61 -17.85 17.69
CA VAL A 66 -21.48 -17.03 16.47
C VAL A 66 -22.82 -16.99 15.70
N ASN A 67 -23.47 -18.11 15.51
CA ASN A 67 -24.76 -18.15 14.83
C ASN A 67 -25.85 -17.35 15.56
N LEU A 68 -25.86 -17.36 16.89
CA LEU A 68 -26.76 -16.54 17.70
C LEU A 68 -26.44 -15.04 17.56
N SER A 69 -25.17 -14.65 17.61
CA SER A 69 -24.74 -13.28 17.42
C SER A 69 -25.11 -12.76 16.04
N ASN A 70 -24.83 -13.53 14.98
CA ASN A 70 -25.16 -13.16 13.61
C ASN A 70 -26.66 -12.93 13.38
N ARG A 71 -27.52 -13.76 14.01
CA ARG A 71 -28.98 -13.57 13.96
C ARG A 71 -29.41 -12.26 14.63
N ARG A 72 -28.79 -11.89 15.75
CA ARG A 72 -29.10 -10.62 16.47
C ARG A 72 -28.72 -9.41 15.66
N ARG A 73 -27.65 -9.50 14.83
CA ARG A 73 -27.13 -8.41 14.00
C ARG A 73 -27.70 -8.38 12.58
N ASP A 74 -28.63 -9.25 12.24
CA ASP A 74 -29.15 -9.43 10.86
C ASP A 74 -28.03 -9.66 9.82
N LEU A 75 -26.97 -10.35 10.25
CA LEU A 75 -25.81 -10.68 9.43
C LEU A 75 -25.90 -12.13 8.94
N HIS A 76 -25.51 -12.35 7.68
CA HIS A 76 -25.30 -13.71 7.20
C HIS A 76 -24.07 -14.33 7.87
N ALA A 77 -24.22 -15.51 8.47
CA ALA A 77 -23.18 -16.23 9.24
C ALA A 77 -21.82 -16.37 8.54
N SER A 78 -21.81 -16.37 7.21
CA SER A 78 -20.61 -16.51 6.37
C SER A 78 -19.75 -15.26 6.24
N ARG A 79 -20.10 -14.12 6.88
CA ARG A 79 -19.42 -12.83 6.68
C ARG A 79 -18.73 -12.25 7.91
N ALA A 80 -18.90 -12.87 9.07
CA ALA A 80 -18.21 -12.40 10.27
C ALA A 80 -16.84 -13.07 10.38
N GLU A 81 -15.80 -12.27 10.30
CA GLU A 81 -14.41 -12.72 10.38
C GLU A 81 -13.93 -12.72 11.84
N THR A 82 -13.13 -13.71 12.22
CA THR A 82 -12.48 -13.75 13.53
C THR A 82 -11.18 -12.98 13.52
N ILE A 83 -10.43 -13.12 12.45
CA ILE A 83 -9.10 -12.56 12.27
C ILE A 83 -9.14 -11.50 11.18
N SER A 84 -8.67 -10.30 11.50
CA SER A 84 -8.44 -9.23 10.54
C SER A 84 -6.94 -8.97 10.36
N PRO A 85 -6.50 -8.37 9.26
CA PRO A 85 -5.10 -7.98 9.10
C PRO A 85 -4.60 -7.09 10.25
N PHE A 86 -5.47 -6.23 10.78
CA PHE A 86 -5.15 -5.39 11.93
C PHE A 86 -4.95 -6.22 13.21
N SER A 87 -5.87 -7.13 13.51
CA SER A 87 -5.79 -7.92 14.73
C SER A 87 -4.59 -8.87 14.74
N VAL A 88 -4.17 -9.40 13.59
CA VAL A 88 -2.92 -10.18 13.46
C VAL A 88 -1.71 -9.33 13.84
N LEU A 89 -1.61 -8.12 13.31
CA LEU A 89 -0.48 -7.24 13.60
C LEU A 89 -0.49 -6.80 15.07
N LYS A 90 -1.67 -6.51 15.64
CA LYS A 90 -1.75 -6.11 17.05
C LYS A 90 -1.39 -7.27 17.99
N ILE A 91 -1.81 -8.50 17.70
CA ILE A 91 -1.37 -9.68 18.42
C ILE A 91 0.16 -9.86 18.34
N ALA A 92 0.73 -9.74 17.14
CA ALA A 92 2.17 -9.84 16.97
C ALA A 92 2.90 -8.73 17.75
N GLU A 93 2.41 -7.49 17.68
CA GLU A 93 2.97 -6.37 18.43
C GLU A 93 2.97 -6.62 19.93
N ILE A 94 1.85 -7.06 20.51
CA ILE A 94 1.73 -7.39 21.94
C ILE A 94 2.71 -8.52 22.32
N ILE A 95 2.80 -9.58 21.51
CA ILE A 95 3.69 -10.71 21.75
C ILE A 95 5.15 -10.28 21.82
N PHE A 96 5.58 -9.41 20.90
CA PHE A 96 6.98 -9.00 20.81
C PHE A 96 7.34 -7.77 21.65
N SER A 97 6.36 -7.04 22.16
CA SER A 97 6.59 -5.89 23.05
C SER A 97 6.64 -6.25 24.53
N ASP A 98 5.92 -7.30 24.95
CA ASP A 98 5.90 -7.74 26.35
C ASP A 98 6.83 -8.98 26.54
N PRO A 99 8.02 -8.79 27.16
CA PRO A 99 8.98 -9.89 27.35
C PRO A 99 8.44 -11.03 28.23
N GLU A 100 7.45 -10.77 29.08
CA GLU A 100 6.85 -11.79 29.95
C GLU A 100 6.02 -12.81 29.13
N ILE A 101 5.50 -12.41 27.96
CA ILE A 101 4.72 -13.30 27.09
C ILE A 101 5.60 -14.41 26.51
N LEU A 102 6.81 -14.08 26.08
CA LEU A 102 7.74 -15.03 25.45
C LEU A 102 8.76 -15.64 26.42
N LYS A 103 8.63 -15.41 27.72
CA LYS A 103 9.53 -15.95 28.73
C LYS A 103 9.51 -17.47 28.74
N LYS A 104 10.68 -18.11 28.59
CA LYS A 104 10.79 -19.58 28.48
C LYS A 104 10.29 -20.34 29.70
N ASP A 105 10.49 -19.77 30.88
CA ASP A 105 10.19 -20.42 32.17
C ASP A 105 8.80 -20.04 32.72
N LYS A 106 7.96 -19.41 31.91
CA LYS A 106 6.62 -19.04 32.37
C LYS A 106 5.75 -20.28 32.62
N VAL A 107 4.95 -20.21 33.68
CA VAL A 107 3.94 -21.24 33.97
C VAL A 107 2.78 -21.09 32.97
N ILE A 108 2.47 -22.13 32.24
CA ILE A 108 1.31 -22.18 31.33
C ILE A 108 0.09 -22.54 32.17
N ILE A 109 -0.98 -21.75 32.08
CA ILE A 109 -2.16 -21.87 32.93
C ILE A 109 -3.41 -22.33 32.15
N SER A 110 -3.34 -22.29 30.81
CA SER A 110 -4.51 -22.58 29.97
C SER A 110 -4.58 -24.06 29.60
N ASP A 111 -5.75 -24.65 29.81
CA ASP A 111 -6.10 -25.97 29.28
C ASP A 111 -6.60 -25.90 27.82
N ASP A 112 -7.00 -24.71 27.36
CA ASP A 112 -7.45 -24.44 25.99
C ASP A 112 -6.79 -23.16 25.44
N GLU A 113 -5.54 -23.29 24.97
CA GLU A 113 -4.77 -22.19 24.41
C GLU A 113 -5.43 -21.57 23.17
N GLU A 114 -6.16 -22.38 22.37
CA GLU A 114 -6.88 -21.88 21.19
C GLU A 114 -8.03 -20.95 21.59
N LEU A 115 -8.71 -21.26 22.69
CA LEU A 115 -9.81 -20.44 23.22
C LEU A 115 -9.29 -19.10 23.77
N ASP A 116 -8.18 -19.10 24.51
CA ASP A 116 -7.58 -17.86 25.01
C ASP A 116 -7.08 -16.99 23.89
N LEU A 117 -6.44 -17.56 22.86
CA LEU A 117 -6.05 -16.82 21.67
C LEU A 117 -7.28 -16.24 20.94
N PHE A 118 -8.34 -17.01 20.76
CA PHE A 118 -9.58 -16.55 20.15
C PHE A 118 -10.17 -15.35 20.91
N LYS A 119 -10.21 -15.41 22.24
CA LYS A 119 -10.65 -14.31 23.10
C LYS A 119 -9.79 -13.07 22.91
N ALA A 120 -8.46 -13.21 22.83
CA ALA A 120 -7.56 -12.09 22.57
C ALA A 120 -7.87 -11.39 21.23
N PHE A 121 -8.10 -12.14 20.14
CA PHE A 121 -8.53 -11.57 18.87
C PHE A 121 -9.85 -10.81 18.98
N LEU A 122 -10.83 -11.37 19.67
CA LEU A 122 -12.15 -10.75 19.81
C LEU A 122 -12.07 -9.43 20.61
N VAL A 123 -11.23 -9.35 21.64
CA VAL A 123 -10.99 -8.10 22.39
C VAL A 123 -10.38 -7.04 21.49
N ILE A 124 -9.33 -7.39 20.74
CA ILE A 124 -8.67 -6.45 19.81
C ILE A 124 -9.63 -5.98 18.73
N ASN A 125 -10.46 -6.86 18.20
CA ASN A 125 -11.47 -6.50 17.21
C ASN A 125 -12.46 -5.45 17.77
N GLY A 126 -12.87 -5.56 19.04
CA GLY A 126 -13.74 -4.59 19.71
C GLY A 126 -13.05 -3.23 19.90
N GLU A 127 -11.75 -3.21 20.21
CA GLU A 127 -10.97 -1.97 20.32
C GLU A 127 -10.82 -1.26 18.97
N TYR A 128 -10.71 -2.02 17.89
CA TYR A 128 -10.59 -1.48 16.53
C TYR A 128 -11.89 -0.84 16.03
N ASP A 129 -13.04 -1.38 16.41
CA ASP A 129 -14.36 -0.92 15.95
C ASP A 129 -14.82 0.41 16.60
N THR A 130 -14.00 1.02 17.46
CA THR A 130 -14.28 2.32 18.10
C THR A 130 -14.05 3.53 17.18
N PHE A 131 -14.15 3.35 15.85
CA PHE A 131 -14.16 4.47 14.91
C PHE A 131 -15.39 5.36 15.15
N GLU A 132 -15.23 6.64 14.83
CA GLU A 132 -16.25 7.67 15.00
C GLU A 132 -17.60 7.25 14.41
N HIS A 133 -18.49 6.67 15.24
CA HIS A 133 -19.85 6.30 14.85
C HIS A 133 -20.72 7.52 14.53
N ASN A 134 -20.24 8.72 14.84
CA ASN A 134 -20.95 9.99 14.71
C ASN A 134 -20.73 10.70 13.37
N LEU A 135 -19.99 10.10 12.42
CA LEU A 135 -19.93 10.68 11.09
C LEU A 135 -21.34 10.74 10.50
N ASP A 136 -21.77 11.95 10.17
CA ASP A 136 -23.01 12.13 9.42
C ASP A 136 -22.90 11.38 8.09
N GLN A 137 -23.49 10.19 8.04
CA GLN A 137 -23.52 9.35 6.84
C GLN A 137 -24.53 9.84 5.80
N ASN A 138 -25.24 10.95 6.10
CA ASN A 138 -26.20 11.52 5.19
C ASN A 138 -25.49 12.27 4.05
N GLY A 139 -25.95 12.01 2.86
CA GLY A 139 -25.39 12.60 1.66
C GLY A 139 -24.10 11.92 1.15
N ASN A 140 -23.65 12.39 0.01
CA ASN A 140 -22.50 11.79 -0.69
C ASN A 140 -21.18 12.01 0.05
N GLU A 141 -20.99 13.18 0.64
CA GLU A 141 -19.74 13.55 1.30
C GLU A 141 -19.54 12.78 2.60
N GLY A 142 -20.57 12.71 3.45
CA GLY A 142 -20.50 11.92 4.70
C GLY A 142 -20.22 10.45 4.43
N PHE A 143 -20.89 9.88 3.41
CA PHE A 143 -20.62 8.51 2.99
C PHE A 143 -19.17 8.28 2.55
N ILE A 144 -18.59 9.17 1.73
CA ILE A 144 -17.21 9.07 1.27
C ILE A 144 -16.23 9.22 2.42
N ASN A 145 -16.46 10.16 3.32
CA ASN A 145 -15.63 10.36 4.50
C ASN A 145 -15.60 9.11 5.40
N PHE A 146 -16.75 8.49 5.62
CA PHE A 146 -16.85 7.22 6.31
C PHE A 146 -16.03 6.11 5.62
N VAL A 147 -16.16 5.96 4.30
CA VAL A 147 -15.42 4.95 3.54
C VAL A 147 -13.91 5.18 3.63
N ILE A 148 -13.46 6.43 3.51
CA ILE A 148 -12.03 6.76 3.63
C ILE A 148 -11.56 6.41 5.03
N LEU A 149 -12.23 6.84 6.07
CA LEU A 149 -11.83 6.61 7.44
C LEU A 149 -11.67 5.11 7.72
N GLN A 150 -12.65 4.29 7.30
CA GLN A 150 -12.62 2.84 7.49
C GLN A 150 -11.54 2.11 6.67
N SER A 151 -11.18 2.63 5.49
CA SER A 151 -10.27 1.96 4.56
C SER A 151 -8.85 2.50 4.57
N PHE A 152 -8.61 3.68 5.13
CA PHE A 152 -7.35 4.40 4.97
C PHE A 152 -6.17 3.62 5.53
N GLN A 153 -6.22 3.25 6.81
CA GLN A 153 -5.18 2.45 7.44
C GLN A 153 -5.09 1.04 6.81
N LEU A 154 -6.24 0.41 6.54
CA LEU A 154 -6.29 -0.93 5.96
C LEU A 154 -5.70 -1.01 4.56
N SER A 155 -5.72 0.08 3.79
CA SER A 155 -5.12 0.13 2.44
C SER A 155 -3.61 -0.11 2.44
N GLU A 156 -2.93 0.23 3.53
CA GLU A 156 -1.52 -0.09 3.73
C GLU A 156 -1.30 -1.53 4.20
N LEU A 157 -2.25 -2.08 4.97
CA LEU A 157 -2.16 -3.43 5.54
C LEU A 157 -2.44 -4.55 4.53
N SER A 158 -2.68 -4.19 3.27
CA SER A 158 -2.93 -5.10 2.16
C SER A 158 -4.18 -5.97 2.31
N LEU A 159 -5.25 -5.46 1.76
CA LEU A 159 -6.55 -6.14 1.70
C LEU A 159 -6.59 -7.36 0.74
N HIS A 160 -5.48 -7.62 0.02
CA HIS A 160 -5.40 -8.67 -1.02
C HIS A 160 -4.35 -9.73 -0.70
N GLN A 161 -4.16 -10.02 0.59
CA GLN A 161 -3.18 -11.04 1.01
C GLN A 161 -3.40 -12.41 0.35
N ASP A 162 -4.63 -12.70 -0.06
CA ASP A 162 -5.02 -14.00 -0.62
C ASP A 162 -4.84 -14.11 -2.13
N ASP A 163 -4.57 -12.99 -2.83
CA ASP A 163 -4.37 -12.99 -4.27
C ASP A 163 -2.89 -13.18 -4.64
N LEU A 164 -2.56 -14.37 -5.16
CA LEU A 164 -1.21 -14.68 -5.65
C LEU A 164 -0.76 -13.77 -6.81
N ALA A 165 -1.70 -13.26 -7.60
CA ALA A 165 -1.37 -12.34 -8.68
C ALA A 165 -0.95 -10.97 -8.14
N GLU A 166 -1.64 -10.46 -7.12
CA GLU A 166 -1.26 -9.22 -6.44
C GLU A 166 0.07 -9.40 -5.67
N PHE A 167 0.29 -10.57 -5.09
CA PHE A 167 1.56 -10.91 -4.45
C PHE A 167 2.72 -10.93 -5.45
N GLY A 168 2.52 -11.56 -6.61
CA GLY A 168 3.49 -11.55 -7.70
C GLY A 168 3.78 -10.14 -8.25
N LYS A 169 2.73 -9.31 -8.38
CA LYS A 169 2.85 -7.90 -8.76
C LYS A 169 3.72 -7.13 -7.78
N LEU A 170 3.49 -7.31 -6.48
CA LEU A 170 4.27 -6.67 -5.44
C LEU A 170 5.76 -7.02 -5.53
N MET A 171 6.09 -8.31 -5.70
CA MET A 171 7.48 -8.75 -5.86
C MET A 171 8.13 -8.12 -7.10
N TYR A 172 7.44 -8.15 -8.24
CA TYR A 172 7.94 -7.55 -9.48
C TYR A 172 8.26 -6.06 -9.31
N VAL A 173 7.33 -5.32 -8.75
CA VAL A 173 7.47 -3.87 -8.54
C VAL A 173 8.58 -3.57 -7.54
N THR A 174 8.70 -4.35 -6.46
CA THR A 174 9.76 -4.16 -5.48
C THR A 174 11.14 -4.41 -6.10
N ILE A 175 11.31 -5.50 -6.87
CA ILE A 175 12.56 -5.77 -7.59
C ILE A 175 12.87 -4.60 -8.54
N TYR A 176 11.90 -4.16 -9.34
CA TYR A 176 12.07 -3.04 -10.27
C TYR A 176 12.56 -1.78 -9.54
N LYS A 177 11.89 -1.39 -8.47
CA LYS A 177 12.23 -0.17 -7.72
C LYS A 177 13.59 -0.25 -7.03
N VAL A 178 13.97 -1.43 -6.52
CA VAL A 178 15.30 -1.64 -5.92
C VAL A 178 16.38 -1.53 -6.99
N GLU A 179 16.20 -2.16 -8.14
CA GLU A 179 17.13 -2.05 -9.28
C GLU A 179 17.27 -0.60 -9.74
N GLU A 180 16.17 0.16 -9.84
CA GLU A 180 16.20 1.59 -10.18
C GLU A 180 16.90 2.43 -9.11
N LEU A 181 16.67 2.15 -7.82
CA LEU A 181 17.35 2.84 -6.72
C LEU A 181 18.86 2.61 -6.76
N LEU A 182 19.31 1.37 -6.97
CA LEU A 182 20.74 1.06 -7.09
C LEU A 182 21.36 1.74 -8.31
N ARG A 183 20.67 1.76 -9.46
CA ARG A 183 21.10 2.51 -10.66
C ARG A 183 21.20 4.00 -10.39
N PHE A 184 20.23 4.59 -9.70
CA PHE A 184 20.25 6.00 -9.32
C PHE A 184 21.46 6.33 -8.44
N LEU A 185 21.74 5.50 -7.42
CA LEU A 185 22.89 5.69 -6.53
C LEU A 185 24.23 5.61 -7.27
N ASN A 186 24.33 4.74 -8.29
CA ASN A 186 25.50 4.65 -9.16
C ASN A 186 25.64 5.87 -10.06
N ALA A 187 24.58 6.28 -10.74
CA ALA A 187 24.59 7.36 -11.73
C ALA A 187 24.87 8.74 -11.10
N ASN A 188 24.47 8.93 -9.84
CA ASN A 188 24.62 10.21 -9.13
C ASN A 188 25.84 10.29 -8.20
N HIS A 189 26.80 9.39 -8.36
CA HIS A 189 28.04 9.35 -7.56
C HIS A 189 27.80 9.20 -6.05
N LEU A 190 26.72 8.50 -5.66
CA LEU A 190 26.34 8.22 -4.27
C LEU A 190 26.88 6.86 -3.80
N LEU A 191 28.04 6.43 -4.31
CA LEU A 191 28.65 5.13 -3.99
C LEU A 191 28.86 4.90 -2.49
N PRO A 192 29.36 5.88 -1.69
CA PRO A 192 29.49 5.67 -0.23
C PRO A 192 28.15 5.38 0.45
N ILE A 193 27.09 6.07 0.05
CA ILE A 193 25.72 5.84 0.53
C ILE A 193 25.25 4.44 0.14
N LYS A 194 25.49 4.04 -1.11
CA LYS A 194 25.14 2.70 -1.61
C LYS A 194 25.85 1.59 -0.81
N TYR A 195 27.15 1.69 -0.57
CA TYR A 195 27.89 0.69 0.20
C TYR A 195 27.35 0.56 1.62
N LYS A 196 27.04 1.67 2.30
CA LYS A 196 26.42 1.65 3.63
C LYS A 196 25.03 1.05 3.61
N LEU A 197 24.25 1.30 2.55
CA LEU A 197 22.94 0.67 2.36
C LEU A 197 23.09 -0.85 2.24
N LEU A 198 24.01 -1.35 1.41
CA LEU A 198 24.29 -2.78 1.28
C LEU A 198 24.73 -3.40 2.61
N GLN A 199 25.64 -2.75 3.35
CA GLN A 199 26.03 -3.17 4.69
C GLN A 199 24.86 -3.23 5.68
N SER A 200 23.89 -2.29 5.57
CA SER A 200 22.69 -2.31 6.41
C SER A 200 21.80 -3.53 6.17
N PHE A 201 21.94 -4.19 5.02
CA PHE A 201 21.33 -5.49 4.71
C PHE A 201 22.25 -6.67 4.96
N ASN A 202 23.45 -6.45 5.52
CA ASN A 202 24.47 -7.48 5.73
C ASN A 202 24.95 -8.17 4.44
N VAL A 203 24.97 -7.45 3.32
CA VAL A 203 25.43 -7.95 2.01
C VAL A 203 26.61 -7.14 1.48
N LYS A 204 27.44 -7.77 0.64
CA LYS A 204 28.69 -7.19 0.15
C LYS A 204 28.54 -6.52 -1.22
N SER A 205 27.56 -6.91 -2.02
CA SER A 205 27.37 -6.38 -3.36
C SER A 205 25.89 -6.24 -3.75
N GLU A 206 25.62 -5.50 -4.84
CA GLU A 206 24.28 -5.38 -5.42
C GLU A 206 23.76 -6.74 -5.90
N GLU A 207 24.62 -7.53 -6.52
CA GLU A 207 24.29 -8.86 -7.03
C GLU A 207 23.87 -9.79 -5.89
N GLN A 208 24.57 -9.73 -4.74
CA GLN A 208 24.20 -10.49 -3.56
C GLN A 208 22.85 -10.04 -3.01
N LEU A 209 22.61 -8.71 -2.87
CA LEU A 209 21.33 -8.20 -2.41
C LEU A 209 20.18 -8.66 -3.31
N LEU A 210 20.33 -8.50 -4.61
CA LEU A 210 19.29 -8.88 -5.57
C LEU A 210 19.08 -10.40 -5.61
N TYR A 211 20.13 -11.18 -5.47
CA TYR A 211 20.05 -12.63 -5.41
C TYR A 211 19.29 -13.10 -4.17
N GLU A 212 19.73 -12.68 -2.97
CA GLU A 212 19.14 -13.12 -1.71
C GLU A 212 17.69 -12.61 -1.56
N MET A 213 17.40 -11.37 -2.01
CA MET A 213 16.04 -10.84 -2.07
C MET A 213 15.13 -11.70 -2.96
N LYS A 214 15.57 -12.03 -4.18
CA LYS A 214 14.80 -12.87 -5.10
C LYS A 214 14.62 -14.30 -4.58
N TYR A 215 15.63 -14.84 -3.93
CA TYR A 215 15.54 -16.15 -3.29
C TYR A 215 14.51 -16.16 -2.16
N LEU A 216 14.55 -15.16 -1.28
CA LEU A 216 13.55 -14.99 -0.22
C LEU A 216 12.14 -14.87 -0.80
N PHE A 217 11.94 -14.09 -1.86
CA PHE A 217 10.65 -13.98 -2.54
C PHE A 217 10.17 -15.34 -3.09
N GLY A 218 11.06 -16.14 -3.63
CA GLY A 218 10.76 -17.49 -4.06
C GLY A 218 10.32 -18.41 -2.92
N LEU A 219 11.00 -18.33 -1.77
CA LEU A 219 10.62 -19.05 -0.55
C LEU A 219 9.23 -18.65 -0.07
N LEU A 220 8.97 -17.35 0.05
CA LEU A 220 7.68 -16.81 0.50
C LEU A 220 6.55 -17.22 -0.44
N THR A 221 6.78 -17.18 -1.76
CA THR A 221 5.81 -17.65 -2.77
C THR A 221 5.51 -19.12 -2.63
N SER A 222 6.55 -19.95 -2.49
CA SER A 222 6.41 -21.40 -2.28
C SER A 222 5.66 -21.71 -0.98
N GLY A 223 5.97 -20.97 0.08
CA GLY A 223 5.28 -21.08 1.37
C GLY A 223 3.79 -20.75 1.24
N LYS A 224 3.47 -19.61 0.62
CA LYS A 224 2.08 -19.17 0.41
C LYS A 224 1.30 -20.17 -0.45
N MET A 225 1.87 -20.66 -1.56
CA MET A 225 1.23 -21.65 -2.43
C MET A 225 0.97 -22.99 -1.74
N LYS A 226 1.86 -23.40 -0.82
CA LYS A 226 1.75 -24.66 -0.08
C LYS A 226 1.11 -24.51 1.29
N ASN A 227 0.65 -23.31 1.60
CA ASN A 227 0.11 -22.94 2.90
C ASN A 227 1.07 -23.22 4.06
N ARG A 228 2.37 -23.00 3.85
CA ARG A 228 3.44 -23.17 4.84
C ARG A 228 3.82 -21.81 5.40
N PHE A 229 3.84 -21.70 6.70
CA PHE A 229 4.23 -20.48 7.42
C PHE A 229 5.51 -20.64 8.24
N ILE A 230 6.07 -21.85 8.35
CA ILE A 230 7.33 -22.12 9.03
C ILE A 230 8.38 -22.52 7.98
N TYR A 231 9.55 -21.90 8.05
CA TYR A 231 10.68 -22.11 7.16
C TYR A 231 11.85 -22.65 7.96
N ASP A 232 12.29 -23.88 7.64
CA ASP A 232 13.48 -24.52 8.24
C ASP A 232 14.75 -23.93 7.63
N LEU A 233 15.58 -23.31 8.45
CA LEU A 233 16.84 -22.69 8.05
C LEU A 233 17.89 -23.72 7.58
N ASN A 234 17.78 -24.98 8.02
CA ASN A 234 18.67 -26.03 7.57
C ASN A 234 18.28 -26.56 6.17
N ALA A 235 17.05 -26.33 5.75
CA ALA A 235 16.53 -26.78 4.46
C ALA A 235 16.63 -25.71 3.36
N ILE A 236 17.10 -24.51 3.68
CA ILE A 236 17.22 -23.39 2.73
C ILE A 236 18.68 -22.94 2.62
N GLU A 237 19.00 -22.24 1.54
CA GLU A 237 20.29 -21.59 1.38
C GLU A 237 20.51 -20.53 2.45
N LYS A 238 21.72 -20.40 2.97
CA LYS A 238 22.05 -19.37 3.95
C LYS A 238 21.91 -17.99 3.30
N LEU A 239 21.11 -17.13 3.91
CA LEU A 239 20.89 -15.74 3.50
C LEU A 239 21.48 -14.82 4.55
N ASP A 240 22.51 -14.07 4.19
CA ASP A 240 23.18 -13.13 5.11
C ASP A 240 22.27 -11.99 5.54
N LEU A 241 21.33 -11.58 4.66
CA LEU A 241 20.35 -10.52 4.94
C LEU A 241 19.39 -10.86 6.10
N LEU A 242 19.16 -12.14 6.42
CA LEU A 242 18.22 -12.54 7.49
C LEU A 242 18.66 -12.05 8.88
N GLU A 243 19.96 -11.90 9.13
CA GLU A 243 20.48 -11.41 10.42
C GLU A 243 19.95 -10.02 10.74
N ASN A 244 19.90 -9.14 9.74
CA ASN A 244 19.46 -7.75 9.90
C ASN A 244 17.97 -7.52 9.63
N LEU A 245 17.21 -8.57 9.30
CA LEU A 245 15.76 -8.51 9.02
C LEU A 245 14.93 -9.22 10.07
N THR A 246 15.57 -9.95 10.98
CA THR A 246 14.87 -10.70 12.02
C THR A 246 14.47 -9.81 13.19
N LEU A 247 13.19 -9.87 13.52
CA LEU A 247 12.60 -9.13 14.63
C LEU A 247 13.21 -9.56 15.97
N GLN A 248 13.51 -8.57 16.76
CA GLN A 248 13.87 -8.72 18.17
C GLN A 248 12.75 -8.14 19.06
N GLN A 249 13.05 -7.77 20.29
CA GLN A 249 12.11 -7.08 21.13
C GLN A 249 11.79 -5.69 20.56
N ILE A 250 10.51 -5.30 20.61
CA ILE A 250 10.00 -4.02 20.11
C ILE A 250 9.26 -3.26 21.21
N SER A 251 8.89 -2.01 20.91
CA SER A 251 7.88 -1.25 21.65
C SER A 251 6.61 -1.16 20.82
N GLU A 252 5.47 -1.12 21.50
CA GLU A 252 4.18 -0.89 20.82
C GLU A 252 4.13 0.48 20.17
N ASP A 253 3.55 0.55 18.97
CA ASP A 253 3.24 1.80 18.30
C ASP A 253 1.93 1.71 17.49
N GLU A 254 1.35 2.89 17.19
CA GLU A 254 0.05 2.99 16.54
C GLU A 254 0.04 2.57 15.05
N ASP A 255 1.22 2.42 14.44
CA ASP A 255 1.37 2.16 12.99
C ASP A 255 2.22 0.91 12.69
N PHE A 256 2.50 0.08 13.68
CA PHE A 256 3.28 -1.15 13.51
C PHE A 256 4.64 -0.92 12.84
N THR A 257 5.31 0.19 13.14
CA THR A 257 6.52 0.63 12.44
C THR A 257 7.65 -0.41 12.54
N GLU A 258 7.86 -0.97 13.74
CA GLU A 258 8.91 -1.97 13.95
C GLU A 258 8.57 -3.32 13.29
N LEU A 259 7.30 -3.73 13.29
CA LEU A 259 6.85 -4.93 12.56
C LEU A 259 7.02 -4.80 11.04
N LYS A 260 6.80 -3.59 10.50
CA LYS A 260 7.05 -3.29 9.09
C LYS A 260 8.53 -3.30 8.73
N LYS A 261 9.38 -2.90 9.66
CA LYS A 261 10.83 -2.83 9.50
C LYS A 261 11.51 -4.18 9.65
N TYR A 262 10.97 -5.03 10.52
CA TYR A 262 11.46 -6.38 10.82
C TYR A 262 10.35 -7.42 10.72
N PRO A 263 9.88 -7.75 9.52
CA PRO A 263 8.71 -8.61 9.33
C PRO A 263 8.99 -10.10 9.46
N ILE A 264 10.24 -10.51 9.74
CA ILE A 264 10.67 -11.89 9.91
C ILE A 264 11.00 -12.11 11.39
N TYR A 265 10.66 -13.26 11.94
CA TYR A 265 10.98 -13.60 13.33
C TYR A 265 11.39 -15.05 13.48
N ARG A 266 12.14 -15.36 14.55
CA ARG A 266 12.53 -16.73 14.89
C ARG A 266 11.45 -17.38 15.74
N ILE A 267 11.11 -18.64 15.39
CA ILE A 267 10.28 -19.51 16.24
C ILE A 267 11.22 -20.24 17.21
N ASP A 268 12.36 -20.73 16.69
CA ASP A 268 13.43 -21.39 17.43
C ASP A 268 14.79 -21.17 16.72
N GLU A 269 15.82 -21.93 17.11
CA GLU A 269 17.16 -21.80 16.54
C GLU A 269 17.22 -22.18 15.05
N THR A 270 16.35 -23.06 14.61
CA THR A 270 16.35 -23.67 13.27
C THR A 270 15.22 -23.19 12.38
N SER A 271 14.25 -22.45 12.90
CA SER A 271 13.07 -22.07 12.14
C SER A 271 12.69 -20.61 12.29
N ILE A 272 12.24 -20.05 11.17
CA ILE A 272 11.70 -18.70 11.06
C ILE A 272 10.29 -18.69 10.51
N SER A 273 9.60 -17.58 10.74
CA SER A 273 8.32 -17.29 10.11
C SER A 273 8.24 -15.80 9.75
N VAL A 274 7.13 -15.38 9.13
CA VAL A 274 6.87 -13.99 8.77
C VAL A 274 5.63 -13.48 9.49
N ILE A 275 5.69 -12.24 9.95
CA ILE A 275 4.55 -11.54 10.56
C ILE A 275 3.53 -11.20 9.49
N ASN A 276 4.03 -10.77 8.33
CA ASN A 276 3.21 -10.42 7.19
C ASN A 276 4.01 -10.55 5.89
N TYR A 277 3.49 -11.27 4.91
CA TYR A 277 4.17 -11.51 3.63
C TYR A 277 4.43 -10.22 2.84
N HIS A 278 3.50 -9.27 2.86
CA HIS A 278 3.67 -8.01 2.14
C HIS A 278 4.78 -7.17 2.76
N TYR A 279 4.86 -7.12 4.08
CA TYR A 279 5.95 -6.42 4.76
C TYR A 279 7.31 -7.05 4.47
N ALA A 280 7.36 -8.38 4.38
CA ALA A 280 8.59 -9.09 4.05
C ALA A 280 9.09 -8.81 2.61
N ILE A 281 8.20 -8.39 1.71
CA ILE A 281 8.57 -7.92 0.37
C ILE A 281 8.85 -6.42 0.36
N ASP A 282 7.97 -5.61 0.93
CA ASP A 282 8.06 -4.14 0.94
C ASP A 282 9.29 -3.62 1.69
N LEU A 283 9.84 -4.39 2.62
CA LEU A 283 11.01 -3.98 3.39
C LEU A 283 12.21 -3.61 2.51
N PHE A 284 12.38 -4.26 1.34
CA PHE A 284 13.52 -4.01 0.45
C PHE A 284 13.44 -2.67 -0.28
N TYR A 285 12.27 -2.07 -0.37
CA TYR A 285 12.14 -0.74 -0.95
C TYR A 285 11.66 0.30 0.08
N ARG A 286 10.57 0.03 0.77
CA ARG A 286 9.97 0.99 1.70
C ARG A 286 10.81 1.19 2.96
N SER A 287 11.23 0.10 3.62
CA SER A 287 12.13 0.21 4.78
C SER A 287 13.52 0.63 4.37
N ALA A 288 13.98 0.26 3.17
CA ALA A 288 15.25 0.73 2.61
C ALA A 288 15.28 2.26 2.45
N LYS A 289 14.16 2.90 2.10
CA LYS A 289 14.06 4.36 2.04
C LYS A 289 14.41 5.03 3.39
N PHE A 290 13.94 4.45 4.49
CA PHE A 290 14.26 4.99 5.83
C PHE A 290 15.70 4.67 6.26
N ARG A 291 16.21 3.46 5.96
CA ARG A 291 17.63 3.15 6.17
C ARG A 291 18.52 4.11 5.38
N LEU A 292 18.16 4.37 4.13
CA LEU A 292 18.88 5.31 3.27
C LEU A 292 18.84 6.74 3.83
N LYS A 293 17.70 7.17 4.38
CA LYS A 293 17.57 8.47 5.08
C LYS A 293 18.56 8.58 6.24
N ASP A 294 18.63 7.55 7.09
CA ASP A 294 19.51 7.58 8.25
C ASP A 294 20.98 7.60 7.83
N ILE A 295 21.36 6.81 6.82
CA ILE A 295 22.69 6.79 6.22
C ILE A 295 23.03 8.17 5.61
N TYR A 296 22.13 8.74 4.81
CA TYR A 296 22.32 10.04 4.16
C TYR A 296 22.49 11.16 5.19
N ASN A 297 21.67 11.19 6.23
CA ASN A 297 21.72 12.23 7.26
C ASN A 297 23.00 12.13 8.12
N ALA A 298 23.60 10.93 8.24
CA ALA A 298 24.90 10.77 8.89
C ALA A 298 26.05 11.34 8.05
N GLU A 299 25.89 11.51 6.75
CA GLU A 299 26.86 12.03 5.80
C GLU A 299 26.68 13.55 5.63
N LYS A 300 27.28 14.34 6.52
CA LYS A 300 27.10 15.82 6.56
C LYS A 300 27.39 16.52 5.25
N ASP A 301 28.35 16.04 4.46
CA ASP A 301 28.72 16.64 3.17
C ASP A 301 27.59 16.52 2.14
N TYR A 302 26.85 15.40 2.13
CA TYR A 302 25.69 15.24 1.25
C TYR A 302 24.54 16.13 1.69
N VAL A 303 24.26 16.19 3.00
CA VAL A 303 23.23 17.11 3.54
C VAL A 303 23.56 18.56 3.20
N LYS A 304 24.83 18.98 3.32
CA LYS A 304 25.26 20.32 2.98
C LYS A 304 25.12 20.63 1.48
N ARG A 305 25.38 19.63 0.63
CA ARG A 305 25.36 19.78 -0.83
C ARG A 305 23.95 19.72 -1.42
N PHE A 306 23.11 18.82 -0.94
CA PHE A 306 21.83 18.48 -1.58
C PHE A 306 20.61 18.79 -0.70
N GLY A 307 20.77 19.27 0.54
CA GLY A 307 19.70 19.58 1.46
C GLY A 307 19.16 18.37 2.21
N ASP A 308 17.92 18.47 2.68
CA ASP A 308 17.28 17.39 3.42
C ASP A 308 17.00 16.17 2.52
N PHE A 309 17.07 14.98 3.14
CA PHE A 309 16.94 13.73 2.43
C PHE A 309 15.64 13.60 1.63
N PHE A 310 14.50 13.92 2.23
CA PHE A 310 13.21 13.69 1.55
C PHE A 310 13.00 14.63 0.37
N SER A 311 13.44 15.88 0.49
CA SER A 311 13.39 16.83 -0.63
C SER A 311 14.27 16.36 -1.79
N TYR A 312 15.49 15.92 -1.49
CA TYR A 312 16.42 15.39 -2.49
C TYR A 312 15.90 14.09 -3.11
N TYR A 313 15.49 13.12 -2.28
CA TYR A 313 15.00 11.83 -2.74
C TYR A 313 13.74 11.96 -3.61
N ASN A 314 12.77 12.77 -3.18
CA ASN A 314 11.52 12.94 -3.90
C ASN A 314 11.73 13.62 -5.25
N LYS A 315 12.56 14.67 -5.32
CA LYS A 315 12.87 15.34 -6.58
C LYS A 315 13.77 14.48 -7.46
N SER A 316 14.96 14.14 -6.98
CA SER A 316 15.98 13.55 -7.85
C SER A 316 15.76 12.07 -8.15
N PHE A 317 15.26 11.27 -7.18
CA PHE A 317 14.99 9.86 -7.43
C PHE A 317 13.55 9.61 -7.88
N SER A 318 12.54 10.01 -7.07
CA SER A 318 11.17 9.61 -7.36
C SER A 318 10.60 10.27 -8.62
N GLU A 319 10.89 11.55 -8.85
CA GLU A 319 10.37 12.32 -9.97
C GLU A 319 11.29 12.23 -11.19
N GLU A 320 12.54 12.75 -11.08
CA GLU A 320 13.45 12.90 -12.22
C GLU A 320 14.05 11.57 -12.69
N PHE A 321 14.20 10.58 -11.81
CA PHE A 321 14.79 9.29 -12.19
C PHE A 321 13.72 8.21 -12.38
N LEU A 322 12.98 7.83 -11.34
CA LEU A 322 12.05 6.69 -11.40
C LEU A 322 10.86 6.97 -12.31
N MET A 323 10.08 8.03 -12.03
CA MET A 323 8.88 8.35 -12.81
C MET A 323 9.23 8.75 -14.24
N LYS A 324 10.20 9.66 -14.42
CA LYS A 324 10.56 10.15 -15.76
C LYS A 324 11.08 9.02 -16.65
N ASN A 325 11.99 8.16 -16.16
CA ASN A 325 12.48 7.02 -16.93
C ASN A 325 11.37 6.03 -17.30
N LEU A 326 10.45 5.77 -16.36
CA LEU A 326 9.30 4.91 -16.62
C LEU A 326 8.39 5.48 -17.71
N LEU A 327 8.02 6.75 -17.61
CA LEU A 327 7.16 7.41 -18.60
C LEU A 327 7.90 7.58 -19.95
N ASP A 328 9.20 7.82 -19.94
CA ASP A 328 10.01 7.86 -21.15
C ASP A 328 10.08 6.51 -21.85
N SER A 329 10.14 5.42 -21.11
CA SER A 329 10.02 4.07 -21.64
C SER A 329 8.63 3.80 -22.21
N ILE A 330 7.57 4.15 -21.48
CA ILE A 330 6.18 3.98 -21.93
C ILE A 330 5.94 4.74 -23.25
N PHE A 331 6.39 5.98 -23.32
CA PHE A 331 6.18 6.90 -24.45
C PHE A 331 7.43 7.05 -25.33
N GLU A 332 8.20 5.99 -25.55
CA GLU A 332 9.45 6.02 -26.32
C GLU A 332 9.28 6.29 -27.82
N LYS A 333 8.10 5.99 -28.37
CA LYS A 333 7.87 6.08 -29.82
C LYS A 333 7.86 7.53 -30.30
N LYS A 334 8.46 7.80 -31.45
CA LYS A 334 8.64 9.15 -32.04
C LYS A 334 7.35 9.93 -32.30
N TYR A 335 6.20 9.26 -32.40
CA TYR A 335 4.94 9.95 -32.63
C TYR A 335 4.35 10.59 -31.35
N TYR A 336 4.89 10.28 -30.17
CA TYR A 336 4.55 11.00 -28.95
C TYR A 336 5.28 12.34 -28.91
N LYS A 337 4.53 13.41 -28.68
CA LYS A 337 5.11 14.73 -28.41
C LYS A 337 5.28 14.89 -26.92
N LYS A 338 6.50 15.07 -26.49
CA LYS A 338 6.88 15.29 -25.09
C LYS A 338 7.19 16.75 -24.85
N LYS A 339 7.26 17.14 -23.58
CA LYS A 339 7.71 18.47 -23.16
C LYS A 339 9.06 18.79 -23.81
N LYS A 340 9.17 19.97 -24.39
CA LYS A 340 10.46 20.50 -24.82
C LYS A 340 11.32 20.78 -23.59
N GLU A 341 12.59 20.41 -23.64
CA GLU A 341 13.54 20.82 -22.61
C GLU A 341 13.79 22.33 -22.77
N PHE A 342 13.43 23.10 -21.76
CA PHE A 342 13.74 24.51 -21.66
C PHE A 342 14.95 24.70 -20.75
N GLN A 343 15.77 25.68 -21.06
CA GLN A 343 16.94 26.06 -20.23
C GLN A 343 16.55 26.79 -18.93
N ILE A 344 15.27 27.19 -18.80
CA ILE A 344 14.77 27.94 -17.64
C ILE A 344 13.64 27.10 -17.03
N GLU A 345 13.83 26.64 -15.79
CA GLU A 345 12.75 26.06 -14.99
C GLU A 345 11.70 27.13 -14.72
N GLN A 346 10.45 26.86 -15.11
CA GLN A 346 9.34 27.73 -14.77
C GLN A 346 8.59 27.17 -13.56
N ASP A 347 8.24 28.03 -12.63
CA ASP A 347 7.35 27.69 -11.53
C ASP A 347 6.01 27.18 -12.06
N ASN A 348 5.54 26.05 -11.53
CA ASN A 348 4.25 25.41 -11.84
C ASN A 348 4.15 24.68 -13.20
N GLU A 349 5.24 24.24 -13.78
CA GLU A 349 5.20 23.33 -14.92
C GLU A 349 4.74 21.91 -14.50
N PRO A 350 4.12 21.10 -15.40
CA PRO A 350 3.81 19.71 -15.10
C PRO A 350 5.10 18.88 -14.99
N ASP A 351 5.17 17.94 -14.05
CA ASP A 351 6.35 17.07 -13.89
C ASP A 351 6.59 16.22 -15.15
N TYR A 352 5.52 15.86 -15.88
CA TYR A 352 5.64 15.21 -17.18
C TYR A 352 4.45 15.55 -18.10
N TYR A 353 4.74 15.75 -19.37
CA TYR A 353 3.78 16.06 -20.43
C TYR A 353 3.96 15.11 -21.61
N VAL A 354 2.86 14.58 -22.14
CA VAL A 354 2.85 13.87 -23.40
C VAL A 354 1.55 14.11 -24.17
N ARG A 355 1.69 14.33 -25.49
CA ARG A 355 0.57 14.44 -26.42
C ARG A 355 0.61 13.34 -27.48
N TYR A 356 -0.54 12.75 -27.71
CA TYR A 356 -0.76 11.82 -28.82
C TYR A 356 -2.04 12.17 -29.53
N ASN A 357 -1.93 12.55 -30.82
CA ASN A 357 -3.06 13.10 -31.58
C ASN A 357 -3.73 14.27 -30.85
N ASN A 358 -5.02 14.13 -30.53
CA ASN A 358 -5.80 15.12 -29.81
C ASN A 358 -5.86 14.88 -28.27
N ALA A 359 -5.15 13.87 -27.77
CA ALA A 359 -5.11 13.59 -26.34
C ALA A 359 -3.84 14.13 -25.71
N ILE A 360 -4.00 14.92 -24.65
CA ILE A 360 -2.93 15.47 -23.81
C ILE A 360 -2.99 14.79 -22.45
N TYR A 361 -1.87 14.23 -21.99
CA TYR A 361 -1.73 13.66 -20.66
C TYR A 361 -0.76 14.53 -19.86
N LEU A 362 -1.24 15.07 -18.75
CA LEU A 362 -0.47 15.86 -17.79
C LEU A 362 -0.27 15.02 -16.54
N PHE A 363 0.99 14.80 -16.17
CA PHE A 363 1.32 14.03 -14.99
C PHE A 363 1.97 14.93 -13.93
N GLU A 364 1.56 14.72 -12.71
CA GLU A 364 2.13 15.34 -11.53
C GLU A 364 2.51 14.24 -10.54
N ASN A 365 3.72 14.26 -10.00
CA ASN A 365 4.27 13.23 -9.13
C ASN A 365 4.27 13.67 -7.67
N LYS A 366 3.80 12.80 -6.77
CA LYS A 366 3.81 13.07 -5.33
C LYS A 366 4.25 11.83 -4.55
N ASP A 367 5.52 11.84 -4.14
CA ASP A 367 6.08 10.88 -3.18
C ASP A 367 6.04 11.48 -1.78
N VAL A 368 4.89 11.42 -1.14
CA VAL A 368 4.65 12.02 0.17
C VAL A 368 4.51 10.95 1.25
N LEU A 369 5.03 11.24 2.43
CA LEU A 369 4.91 10.38 3.60
C LEU A 369 3.82 10.91 4.53
N ILE A 370 3.07 9.99 5.11
CA ILE A 370 2.03 10.26 6.11
C ILE A 370 2.59 9.90 7.48
N SER A 371 2.38 10.78 8.46
CA SER A 371 2.76 10.49 9.83
C SER A 371 1.90 9.37 10.42
N LYS A 372 2.48 8.61 11.34
CA LYS A 372 1.78 7.51 12.03
C LYS A 372 0.50 7.99 12.74
N GLY A 373 0.54 9.14 13.41
CA GLY A 373 -0.65 9.67 14.07
C GLY A 373 -1.80 10.03 13.13
N ILE A 374 -1.52 10.46 11.89
CA ILE A 374 -2.58 10.67 10.87
C ILE A 374 -3.12 9.32 10.37
N LYS A 375 -2.26 8.33 10.15
CA LYS A 375 -2.69 7.00 9.69
C LYS A 375 -3.57 6.30 10.72
N ALA A 376 -3.21 6.40 11.98
CA ALA A 376 -3.94 5.82 13.11
C ALA A 376 -5.09 6.73 13.61
N SER A 377 -5.32 7.88 12.96
CA SER A 377 -6.40 8.80 13.32
C SER A 377 -7.75 8.11 13.16
N ARG A 378 -8.58 8.25 14.18
CA ARG A 378 -9.98 7.81 14.16
C ARG A 378 -10.93 8.92 13.70
N SER A 379 -10.38 10.08 13.31
CA SER A 379 -11.11 11.22 12.76
C SER A 379 -10.74 11.46 11.30
N ILE A 380 -11.71 11.92 10.51
CA ILE A 380 -11.52 12.17 9.08
C ILE A 380 -10.77 13.50 8.82
N GLU A 381 -10.92 14.49 9.71
CA GLU A 381 -10.38 15.83 9.52
C GLU A 381 -8.86 15.85 9.36
N PRO A 382 -8.04 15.17 10.21
CA PRO A 382 -6.59 15.14 10.03
C PRO A 382 -6.16 14.53 8.68
N ILE A 383 -6.94 13.56 8.17
CA ILE A 383 -6.70 12.94 6.86
C ILE A 383 -6.98 13.95 5.75
N LEU A 384 -8.13 14.64 5.80
CA LEU A 384 -8.51 15.63 4.79
C LEU A 384 -7.55 16.83 4.79
N ASP A 385 -7.16 17.33 5.94
CA ASP A 385 -6.19 18.41 6.08
C ASP A 385 -4.82 18.03 5.51
N PHE A 386 -4.38 16.81 5.79
CA PHE A 386 -3.16 16.28 5.21
C PHE A 386 -3.25 16.19 3.68
N LEU A 387 -4.35 15.66 3.13
CA LEU A 387 -4.56 15.57 1.68
C LEU A 387 -4.57 16.96 1.04
N LYS A 388 -5.23 17.95 1.64
CA LYS A 388 -5.20 19.34 1.16
C LYS A 388 -3.79 19.91 1.16
N LEU A 389 -3.07 19.74 2.28
CA LEU A 389 -1.71 20.27 2.45
C LEU A 389 -0.70 19.66 1.47
N LYS A 390 -0.86 18.40 1.10
CA LYS A 390 0.11 17.66 0.28
C LYS A 390 -0.23 17.61 -1.21
N PHE A 391 -1.51 17.67 -1.56
CA PHE A 391 -1.96 17.47 -2.95
C PHE A 391 -2.62 18.70 -3.56
N PHE A 392 -3.06 19.67 -2.77
CA PHE A 392 -3.85 20.78 -3.28
C PHE A 392 -3.16 22.13 -3.08
N LEU A 393 -2.88 22.53 -1.83
CA LEU A 393 -2.31 23.84 -1.52
C LEU A 393 -1.47 23.78 -0.24
N ASN A 394 -0.20 24.19 -0.33
CA ASN A 394 0.67 24.33 0.82
C ASN A 394 1.00 25.80 1.07
N LYS A 395 0.39 26.39 2.10
CA LYS A 395 0.47 27.84 2.39
C LYS A 395 0.01 28.64 1.16
N LYS A 396 0.90 29.37 0.49
CA LYS A 396 0.60 30.09 -0.76
C LYS A 396 1.21 29.42 -2.00
N LYS A 397 1.89 28.28 -1.83
CA LYS A 397 2.57 27.60 -2.95
C LYS A 397 1.58 26.64 -3.63
N LYS A 398 1.43 26.77 -4.94
CA LYS A 398 0.69 25.81 -5.78
C LYS A 398 1.45 24.50 -5.81
N ILE A 399 0.74 23.40 -5.53
CA ILE A 399 1.32 22.06 -5.54
C ILE A 399 0.32 21.07 -6.16
N GLY A 400 0.82 20.02 -6.75
CA GLY A 400 0.03 18.88 -7.22
C GLY A 400 -1.15 19.30 -8.09
N ILE A 401 -2.35 19.25 -7.54
CA ILE A 401 -3.59 19.58 -8.25
C ILE A 401 -3.57 21.02 -8.80
N GLN A 402 -3.06 21.98 -8.05
CA GLN A 402 -2.97 23.36 -8.50
C GLN A 402 -1.97 23.56 -9.66
N GLN A 403 -0.91 22.74 -9.72
CA GLN A 403 0.06 22.76 -10.84
C GLN A 403 -0.61 22.20 -12.11
N LEU A 404 -1.38 21.10 -11.98
CA LEU A 404 -2.18 20.56 -13.09
C LEU A 404 -3.22 21.58 -13.59
N ILE A 405 -3.92 22.27 -12.70
CA ILE A 405 -4.91 23.31 -13.06
C ILE A 405 -4.22 24.45 -13.79
N PHE A 406 -3.05 24.88 -13.32
CA PHE A 406 -2.29 25.94 -13.98
C PHE A 406 -1.89 25.55 -15.41
N SER A 407 -1.36 24.34 -15.61
CA SER A 407 -1.01 23.82 -16.93
C SER A 407 -2.22 23.70 -17.86
N ILE A 408 -3.38 23.26 -17.33
CA ILE A 408 -4.64 23.21 -18.09
C ILE A 408 -5.08 24.60 -18.50
N LYS A 409 -4.96 25.60 -17.61
CA LYS A 409 -5.29 26.98 -17.90
C LYS A 409 -4.44 27.52 -19.06
N GLN A 410 -3.14 27.32 -19.01
CA GLN A 410 -2.23 27.72 -20.11
C GLN A 410 -2.63 27.06 -21.44
N ILE A 411 -3.00 25.77 -21.45
CA ILE A 411 -3.45 25.07 -22.65
C ILE A 411 -4.77 25.68 -23.19
N VAL A 412 -5.70 26.00 -22.31
CA VAL A 412 -7.01 26.55 -22.70
C VAL A 412 -6.88 28.00 -23.20
N GLU A 413 -5.97 28.77 -22.63
CA GLU A 413 -5.69 30.17 -22.99
C GLU A 413 -4.70 30.30 -24.15
N ASN A 414 -4.20 29.20 -24.72
CA ASN A 414 -3.19 29.13 -25.78
C ASN A 414 -1.83 29.76 -25.39
N GLU A 415 -1.47 29.63 -24.14
CA GLU A 415 -0.21 30.14 -23.55
C GLU A 415 0.74 29.02 -23.12
N PHE A 416 0.48 27.77 -23.55
CA PHE A 416 1.27 26.60 -23.14
C PHE A 416 2.62 26.57 -23.83
N LEU A 417 3.69 26.76 -23.07
CA LEU A 417 5.04 26.97 -23.58
C LEU A 417 5.74 25.70 -24.06
N PHE A 418 5.27 24.51 -23.61
CA PHE A 418 5.98 23.26 -23.83
C PHE A 418 5.63 22.54 -25.15
N ASP A 419 4.57 22.99 -25.84
CA ASP A 419 4.16 22.44 -27.14
C ASP A 419 3.39 23.48 -27.96
N ASP A 420 4.05 24.14 -28.91
CA ASP A 420 3.49 25.21 -29.74
C ASP A 420 2.27 24.78 -30.57
N GLU A 421 2.16 23.48 -30.90
CA GLU A 421 1.02 22.94 -31.65
C GLU A 421 -0.27 22.98 -30.82
N VAL A 422 -0.16 22.95 -29.50
CA VAL A 422 -1.32 23.04 -28.60
C VAL A 422 -1.96 24.41 -28.68
N ASN A 423 -1.15 25.46 -28.85
CA ASN A 423 -1.64 26.84 -28.95
C ASN A 423 -2.32 27.13 -30.30
N LYS A 424 -2.10 26.29 -31.33
CA LYS A 424 -2.69 26.47 -32.67
C LYS A 424 -4.02 25.72 -32.87
N LYS A 425 -4.33 24.73 -32.03
CA LYS A 425 -5.49 23.84 -32.15
C LYS A 425 -6.33 23.89 -30.89
N GLN A 426 -7.65 24.03 -31.04
CA GLN A 426 -8.55 24.17 -29.90
C GLN A 426 -9.25 22.89 -29.42
N ASN A 427 -9.04 21.73 -30.08
CA ASN A 427 -9.86 20.51 -29.85
C ASN A 427 -9.10 19.39 -29.15
N PHE A 428 -8.33 19.69 -28.11
CA PHE A 428 -7.65 18.67 -27.32
C PHE A 428 -8.51 18.14 -26.17
N GLU A 429 -8.41 16.84 -25.92
CA GLU A 429 -8.87 16.20 -24.69
C GLU A 429 -7.72 16.16 -23.69
N ILE A 430 -7.92 16.67 -22.49
CA ILE A 430 -6.87 16.80 -21.47
C ILE A 430 -7.15 15.80 -20.34
N PHE A 431 -6.16 14.97 -20.03
CA PHE A 431 -6.18 13.93 -19.00
C PHE A 431 -5.22 14.31 -17.87
N PRO A 432 -5.71 14.90 -16.77
CA PRO A 432 -4.90 15.17 -15.59
C PRO A 432 -4.70 13.89 -14.78
N VAL A 433 -3.44 13.54 -14.51
CA VAL A 433 -3.04 12.34 -13.78
C VAL A 433 -2.15 12.72 -12.62
N LEU A 434 -2.53 12.33 -11.41
CA LEU A 434 -1.73 12.48 -10.20
C LEU A 434 -1.11 11.13 -9.84
N ILE A 435 0.23 11.05 -9.88
CA ILE A 435 0.98 9.85 -9.54
C ILE A 435 1.36 9.89 -8.06
N VAL A 436 1.10 8.79 -7.34
CA VAL A 436 1.46 8.63 -5.93
C VAL A 436 2.35 7.41 -5.73
N HIS A 437 3.17 7.40 -4.68
CA HIS A 437 4.11 6.32 -4.39
C HIS A 437 3.69 5.45 -3.20
N ASP A 438 2.82 5.96 -2.32
CA ASP A 438 2.33 5.22 -1.17
C ASP A 438 0.95 4.62 -1.45
N ARG A 439 0.79 3.32 -1.16
CA ARG A 439 -0.47 2.58 -1.38
C ARG A 439 -1.63 3.08 -0.53
N ILE A 440 -1.38 3.75 0.57
CA ILE A 440 -2.43 4.30 1.43
C ILE A 440 -3.36 5.25 0.65
N PHE A 441 -2.83 5.92 -0.38
CA PHE A 441 -3.61 6.78 -1.27
C PHE A 441 -4.52 6.01 -2.23
N GLN A 442 -4.40 4.68 -2.30
CA GLN A 442 -5.34 3.82 -3.01
C GLN A 442 -6.61 3.51 -2.20
N ALA A 443 -6.73 4.06 -0.99
CA ALA A 443 -7.96 3.92 -0.20
C ALA A 443 -9.18 4.38 -1.01
N PRO A 444 -10.27 3.59 -1.01
CA PRO A 444 -11.51 3.96 -1.68
C PRO A 444 -11.99 5.35 -1.24
N GLY A 445 -12.37 6.18 -2.20
CA GLY A 445 -12.85 7.54 -1.94
C GLY A 445 -11.80 8.65 -2.07
N ILE A 446 -10.50 8.36 -1.92
CA ILE A 446 -9.45 9.40 -2.05
C ILE A 446 -9.49 10.07 -3.42
N ASN A 447 -9.53 9.31 -4.51
CA ASN A 447 -9.61 9.88 -5.85
C ASN A 447 -10.88 10.74 -6.04
N TYR A 448 -12.00 10.35 -5.43
CA TYR A 448 -13.25 11.13 -5.49
C TYR A 448 -13.07 12.50 -4.85
N ILE A 449 -12.53 12.58 -3.63
CA ILE A 449 -12.32 13.86 -2.92
C ILE A 449 -11.34 14.75 -3.68
N LEU A 450 -10.19 14.22 -4.10
CA LEU A 450 -9.21 15.00 -4.86
C LEU A 450 -9.77 15.50 -6.19
N ASN A 451 -10.60 14.69 -6.87
CA ASN A 451 -11.29 15.12 -8.09
C ASN A 451 -12.34 16.22 -7.83
N ASN A 452 -13.06 16.18 -6.71
CA ASN A 452 -14.01 17.23 -6.36
C ASN A 452 -13.30 18.58 -6.17
N TRP A 453 -12.20 18.60 -5.39
CA TRP A 453 -11.39 19.80 -5.22
C TRP A 453 -10.81 20.31 -6.56
N PHE A 454 -10.30 19.37 -7.38
CA PHE A 454 -9.82 19.69 -8.73
C PHE A 454 -10.91 20.35 -9.58
N ARG A 455 -12.11 19.77 -9.63
CA ARG A 455 -13.23 20.28 -10.44
C ARG A 455 -13.74 21.63 -9.96
N GLU A 456 -13.84 21.82 -8.66
CA GLU A 456 -14.28 23.09 -8.07
C GLU A 456 -13.29 24.21 -8.42
N GLU A 457 -12.00 23.98 -8.20
CA GLU A 457 -10.98 24.98 -8.46
C GLU A 457 -10.78 25.24 -9.95
N LEU A 458 -10.88 24.21 -10.79
CA LEU A 458 -10.79 24.34 -12.23
C LEU A 458 -11.92 25.22 -12.78
N ARG A 459 -13.15 25.07 -12.27
CA ARG A 459 -14.27 25.95 -12.66
C ARG A 459 -14.02 27.41 -12.26
N LYS A 460 -13.48 27.64 -11.06
CA LYS A 460 -13.12 28.99 -10.60
C LYS A 460 -12.03 29.60 -11.50
N SER A 461 -11.01 28.80 -11.83
CA SER A 461 -9.86 29.27 -12.60
C SER A 461 -10.15 29.54 -14.07
N LEU A 462 -11.04 28.77 -14.71
CA LEU A 462 -11.34 28.89 -16.14
C LEU A 462 -12.61 29.70 -16.43
N GLY A 463 -13.51 29.90 -15.47
CA GLY A 463 -14.77 30.63 -15.66
C GLY A 463 -15.56 30.12 -16.87
N SER A 464 -15.86 31.03 -17.82
CA SER A 464 -16.57 30.73 -19.07
C SER A 464 -15.83 29.76 -20.01
N ASN A 465 -14.51 29.63 -19.88
CA ASN A 465 -13.69 28.74 -20.71
C ASN A 465 -13.71 27.28 -20.22
N TYR A 466 -14.40 27.02 -19.11
CA TYR A 466 -14.52 25.66 -18.57
C TYR A 466 -15.36 24.76 -19.48
N ASN A 467 -14.76 23.69 -19.99
CA ASN A 467 -15.43 22.69 -20.81
C ASN A 467 -15.21 21.28 -20.27
N LYS A 468 -16.23 20.71 -19.63
CA LYS A 468 -16.18 19.37 -19.04
C LYS A 468 -15.97 18.22 -20.04
N ASN A 469 -16.26 18.44 -21.32
CA ASN A 469 -16.08 17.42 -22.36
C ASN A 469 -14.65 17.40 -22.90
N ARG A 470 -13.89 18.48 -22.72
CA ARG A 470 -12.48 18.58 -23.11
C ARG A 470 -11.53 18.23 -21.98
N ILE A 471 -11.89 18.57 -20.74
CA ILE A 471 -11.03 18.34 -19.59
C ILE A 471 -11.61 17.19 -18.78
N HIS A 472 -10.93 16.05 -18.79
CA HIS A 472 -11.34 14.88 -18.05
C HIS A 472 -11.18 15.05 -16.53
N ASN A 473 -11.75 14.14 -15.76
CA ASN A 473 -11.61 14.11 -14.30
C ASN A 473 -10.18 13.77 -13.90
N LEU A 474 -9.76 14.28 -12.74
CA LEU A 474 -8.48 13.92 -12.15
C LEU A 474 -8.43 12.42 -11.85
N THR A 475 -7.42 11.75 -12.37
CA THR A 475 -7.16 10.35 -12.05
C THR A 475 -5.96 10.23 -11.12
N LEU A 476 -6.18 9.59 -9.98
CA LEU A 476 -5.13 9.18 -9.06
C LEU A 476 -4.65 7.78 -9.44
N ILE A 477 -3.33 7.63 -9.63
CA ILE A 477 -2.70 6.36 -9.98
C ILE A 477 -1.43 6.15 -9.17
N ASP A 478 -1.19 4.94 -8.69
CA ASP A 478 0.09 4.64 -8.04
C ASP A 478 1.17 4.28 -9.06
N ILE A 479 2.43 4.56 -8.71
CA ILE A 479 3.58 4.27 -9.57
C ILE A 479 3.70 2.76 -9.84
N ASP A 480 3.30 1.89 -8.89
CA ASP A 480 3.35 0.45 -9.00
C ASP A 480 2.45 -0.05 -10.13
N THR A 481 1.29 0.59 -10.27
CA THR A 481 0.36 0.34 -11.37
C THR A 481 0.97 0.71 -12.72
N LEU A 482 1.63 1.86 -12.82
CA LEU A 482 2.30 2.26 -14.08
C LEU A 482 3.46 1.32 -14.43
N ILE A 483 4.26 0.89 -13.46
CA ILE A 483 5.33 -0.11 -13.66
C ILE A 483 4.75 -1.41 -14.23
N THR A 484 3.66 -1.90 -13.65
CA THR A 484 3.04 -3.16 -14.12
C THR A 484 2.34 -3.03 -15.46
N TRP A 485 1.81 -1.84 -15.78
CA TRP A 485 1.10 -1.59 -17.03
C TRP A 485 2.01 -1.08 -18.16
N GLU A 486 3.27 -0.80 -17.89
CA GLU A 486 4.24 -0.32 -18.89
C GLU A 486 4.14 -1.09 -20.22
N PRO A 487 4.22 -2.43 -20.26
CA PRO A 487 4.17 -3.17 -21.52
C PRO A 487 2.86 -2.99 -22.26
N HIS A 488 1.75 -2.91 -21.53
CA HIS A 488 0.42 -2.76 -22.11
C HIS A 488 0.20 -1.36 -22.70
N ILE A 489 0.55 -0.31 -21.95
CA ILE A 489 0.40 1.08 -22.40
C ILE A 489 1.31 1.35 -23.60
N LYS A 490 2.55 0.86 -23.54
CA LYS A 490 3.55 0.96 -24.63
C LYS A 490 3.05 0.34 -25.94
N ASN A 491 2.32 -0.74 -25.85
CA ASN A 491 1.75 -1.41 -27.01
C ASN A 491 0.44 -0.78 -27.49
N LYS A 492 -0.40 -0.25 -26.58
CA LYS A 492 -1.75 0.20 -26.92
C LYS A 492 -2.23 1.37 -26.06
N ILE A 493 -1.79 2.58 -26.35
CA ILE A 493 -2.17 3.81 -25.64
C ILE A 493 -3.69 4.05 -25.61
N SER A 494 -4.42 3.63 -26.64
CA SER A 494 -5.88 3.77 -26.68
C SER A 494 -6.58 2.99 -25.55
N SER A 495 -6.00 1.90 -25.07
CA SER A 495 -6.51 1.15 -23.93
C SER A 495 -6.30 1.93 -22.63
N PHE A 496 -5.16 2.62 -22.49
CA PHE A 496 -4.92 3.50 -21.35
C PHE A 496 -5.92 4.67 -21.33
N LYS A 497 -6.10 5.36 -22.47
CA LYS A 497 -7.13 6.41 -22.60
C LYS A 497 -8.51 5.90 -22.17
N LYS A 498 -8.94 4.74 -22.72
CA LYS A 498 -10.23 4.13 -22.39
C LYS A 498 -10.37 3.79 -20.90
N LEU A 499 -9.29 3.34 -20.29
CA LEU A 499 -9.26 3.02 -18.85
C LEU A 499 -9.44 4.28 -18.00
N LEU A 500 -8.73 5.38 -18.31
CA LEU A 500 -8.86 6.67 -17.62
C LEU A 500 -10.30 7.20 -17.71
N VAL A 501 -10.90 7.19 -18.91
CA VAL A 501 -12.28 7.62 -19.13
C VAL A 501 -13.26 6.77 -18.33
N ASN A 502 -13.17 5.45 -18.45
CA ASN A 502 -14.08 4.53 -17.75
C ASN A 502 -13.97 4.64 -16.22
N HIS A 503 -12.76 4.88 -15.71
CA HIS A 503 -12.54 5.07 -14.28
C HIS A 503 -13.17 6.38 -13.80
N SER A 504 -12.86 7.48 -14.49
CA SER A 504 -13.34 8.80 -14.12
C SER A 504 -14.88 8.91 -14.21
N ASP A 505 -15.50 8.30 -15.20
CA ASP A 505 -16.95 8.26 -15.36
C ASP A 505 -17.66 7.55 -14.21
N LYS A 506 -17.07 6.46 -13.70
CA LYS A 506 -17.63 5.71 -12.57
C LYS A 506 -17.60 6.51 -11.28
N ILE A 507 -16.49 7.24 -11.03
CA ILE A 507 -16.34 8.05 -9.80
C ILE A 507 -17.39 9.16 -9.73
N VAL A 508 -17.72 9.79 -10.84
CA VAL A 508 -18.57 11.00 -10.87
C VAL A 508 -20.07 10.71 -10.92
N LYS A 509 -20.48 9.60 -11.53
CA LYS A 509 -21.91 9.28 -11.74
C LYS A 509 -22.62 8.72 -10.52
N THR A 510 -22.01 8.74 -9.35
CA THR A 510 -22.47 8.01 -8.19
C THR A 510 -23.43 8.82 -7.30
N LYS A 511 -24.63 8.28 -7.10
CA LYS A 511 -25.50 8.63 -5.98
C LYS A 511 -25.35 7.57 -4.90
N PHE A 512 -25.01 7.98 -3.70
CA PHE A 512 -24.67 7.08 -2.59
C PHE A 512 -25.86 6.72 -1.69
N ASN A 513 -27.07 6.62 -2.23
CA ASN A 513 -28.19 6.08 -1.46
C ASN A 513 -28.08 4.55 -1.43
N HIS A 514 -28.03 3.96 -0.26
CA HIS A 514 -28.02 2.51 -0.06
C HIS A 514 -29.10 2.10 0.94
N ARG A 515 -29.70 0.93 0.70
CA ARG A 515 -30.77 0.38 1.54
C ARG A 515 -30.31 -0.82 2.38
N SER A 516 -29.13 -1.35 2.09
CA SER A 516 -28.56 -2.50 2.77
C SER A 516 -27.03 -2.47 2.75
N ILE A 517 -26.39 -3.21 3.66
CA ILE A 517 -24.93 -3.36 3.71
C ILE A 517 -24.37 -4.00 2.44
N ASN A 518 -25.13 -4.86 1.77
CA ASN A 518 -24.73 -5.46 0.49
C ASN A 518 -24.70 -4.42 -0.62
N GLU A 519 -25.74 -3.58 -0.71
CA GLU A 519 -25.76 -2.48 -1.68
C GLU A 519 -24.66 -1.46 -1.42
N PHE A 520 -24.37 -1.18 -0.15
CA PHE A 520 -23.26 -0.35 0.30
C PHE A 520 -21.92 -0.90 -0.19
N THR A 521 -21.63 -2.17 0.11
CA THR A 521 -20.40 -2.85 -0.28
C THR A 521 -20.23 -2.90 -1.81
N ASP A 522 -21.29 -3.21 -2.53
CA ASP A 522 -21.30 -3.23 -3.99
C ASP A 522 -21.02 -1.86 -4.60
N LYS A 523 -21.56 -0.79 -4.02
CA LYS A 523 -21.30 0.58 -4.47
C LYS A 523 -19.84 0.97 -4.25
N ILE A 524 -19.28 0.69 -3.07
CA ILE A 524 -17.87 0.95 -2.81
C ILE A 524 -17.01 0.22 -3.84
N ASN A 525 -17.22 -1.07 -4.01
CA ASN A 525 -16.45 -1.89 -4.94
C ASN A 525 -16.57 -1.43 -6.40
N LYS A 526 -17.73 -0.94 -6.81
CA LYS A 526 -17.95 -0.49 -8.20
C LYS A 526 -17.46 0.94 -8.46
N LEU A 527 -17.59 1.82 -7.49
CA LEU A 527 -17.52 3.27 -7.70
C LEU A 527 -16.28 3.92 -7.11
N LEU A 528 -15.87 3.47 -5.93
CA LEU A 528 -14.73 4.05 -5.21
C LEU A 528 -13.44 3.25 -5.33
N THR A 529 -13.50 2.08 -5.96
CA THR A 529 -12.32 1.25 -6.20
C THR A 529 -11.25 2.04 -6.95
N PRO A 530 -9.99 2.03 -6.49
CA PRO A 530 -8.88 2.69 -7.18
C PRO A 530 -8.67 2.10 -8.58
N ILE A 531 -8.04 2.89 -9.45
CA ILE A 531 -7.83 2.49 -10.85
C ILE A 531 -6.98 1.24 -10.97
N SER A 532 -6.02 1.04 -10.08
CA SER A 532 -5.14 -0.14 -10.00
C SER A 532 -5.90 -1.47 -9.89
N LEU A 533 -7.07 -1.45 -9.24
CA LEU A 533 -7.92 -2.63 -9.04
C LEU A 533 -9.01 -2.77 -10.12
N ARG A 534 -9.19 -1.77 -10.98
CA ARG A 534 -10.17 -1.81 -12.07
C ARG A 534 -9.63 -2.43 -13.35
N ALA A 535 -8.35 -2.33 -13.56
CA ALA A 535 -7.69 -2.92 -14.69
C ALA A 535 -7.58 -4.42 -14.50
N THR A 536 -7.67 -5.14 -15.59
CA THR A 536 -7.41 -6.58 -15.59
C THR A 536 -6.05 -6.83 -14.95
N PRO A 537 -5.96 -7.80 -14.04
CA PRO A 537 -4.78 -7.99 -13.24
C PRO A 537 -3.55 -8.23 -14.09
N PHE A 538 -2.43 -7.65 -13.67
CA PHE A 538 -1.10 -8.04 -13.99
C PHE A 538 -0.77 -8.12 -15.49
N PHE A 539 -0.53 -6.96 -16.10
CA PHE A 539 -0.07 -6.87 -17.49
C PHE A 539 1.44 -7.10 -17.67
N VAL A 540 2.15 -7.54 -16.65
CA VAL A 540 3.56 -7.88 -16.80
C VAL A 540 3.66 -9.07 -17.75
N ASP A 541 4.43 -8.92 -18.80
CA ASP A 541 4.79 -10.03 -19.67
C ASP A 541 5.39 -11.16 -18.81
N LYS A 542 4.80 -12.35 -18.88
CA LYS A 542 5.24 -13.53 -18.13
C LYS A 542 6.73 -13.80 -18.34
N LYS A 543 7.25 -13.55 -19.54
CA LYS A 543 8.67 -13.69 -19.87
C LYS A 543 9.51 -12.69 -19.08
N LYS A 544 9.15 -11.40 -19.07
CA LYS A 544 9.84 -10.35 -18.28
C LYS A 544 9.76 -10.61 -16.78
N PHE A 545 8.63 -11.14 -16.30
CA PHE A 545 8.52 -11.55 -14.91
C PHE A 545 9.50 -12.67 -14.57
N LEU A 546 9.56 -13.70 -15.40
CA LEU A 546 10.48 -14.82 -15.21
C LEU A 546 11.94 -14.40 -15.33
N GLU A 547 12.28 -13.51 -16.26
CA GLU A 547 13.63 -12.95 -16.41
C GLU A 547 14.14 -12.29 -15.13
N LYS A 548 13.26 -11.63 -14.35
CA LYS A 548 13.62 -11.08 -13.03
C LYS A 548 14.12 -12.14 -12.02
N PHE A 549 13.76 -13.40 -12.23
CA PHE A 549 14.14 -14.53 -11.37
C PHE A 549 15.17 -15.49 -12.02
N GLU A 550 15.62 -15.25 -13.26
CA GLU A 550 16.54 -16.14 -14.00
C GLU A 550 17.90 -16.34 -13.30
N THR A 551 18.38 -15.34 -12.57
CA THR A 551 19.61 -15.47 -11.76
C THR A 551 19.55 -16.60 -10.75
N LEU A 552 18.35 -17.00 -10.30
CA LEU A 552 18.16 -18.15 -9.40
C LEU A 552 18.29 -19.50 -10.11
N ARG A 553 18.01 -19.56 -11.43
CA ARG A 553 18.09 -20.79 -12.22
C ARG A 553 19.52 -21.16 -12.56
N ASN A 554 20.34 -20.17 -12.89
CA ASN A 554 21.71 -20.41 -13.38
C ASN A 554 22.68 -20.90 -12.28
N LYS A 555 22.43 -20.51 -11.01
CA LYS A 555 23.23 -21.02 -9.87
C LYS A 555 22.91 -22.47 -9.46
N LYS A 556 21.72 -23.00 -9.78
CA LYS A 556 21.37 -24.41 -9.52
C LYS A 556 21.99 -25.39 -10.53
N GLN A 557 22.61 -24.88 -11.60
CA GLN A 557 23.26 -25.69 -12.66
C GLN A 557 24.80 -25.64 -12.56
N GLN A 558 25.36 -24.87 -11.64
CA GLN A 558 26.77 -24.90 -11.22
C GLN A 558 26.89 -25.54 -9.83
#